data_b656acb7b28cc78d33a69ac997905ce7
#
_entry.id   b656acb7b28cc78d33a69ac997905ce7
#
_cell.length_a   1.000
_cell.length_b   1.000
_cell.length_c   1.000
_cell.angle_alpha   90.00
_cell.angle_beta   90.00
_cell.angle_gamma   90.00
#
_symmetry.space_group_name_H-M   'P 1'
#
loop_
_entity.id
_entity.type
_entity.pdbx_description
1 polymer ?
#
loop_
_entity_poly.entity_id
_entity_poly.type
_entity_poly.pdbx_seq_one_letter_code
_entity_poly.pdbx_strand_id
1 'polypeptide(L)'
;KGKITNMISRAIDYISQCYMEDIRIGDLAKACHISETHFRRVFTSYMHMSPLEYINKVRIQTACEILKKTDESIADIAYKCGFTTNSTFNRNFRQLMGMSPAEWRKRPENYEQQLLKFDIHSEEGW
;
A
#
# COMPACT_ATOMS: atom_id res chain seq x y z
N LYS A 1 23.34 -2.66 -8.83
CA LYS A 1 22.45 -1.55 -8.95
C LYS A 1 21.23 -1.87 -9.79
N GLY A 2 21.42 -2.28 -11.04
CA GLY A 2 20.34 -2.67 -11.89
C GLY A 2 19.56 -3.86 -11.35
N LYS A 3 20.25 -4.77 -10.70
CA LYS A 3 19.60 -5.96 -10.14
C LYS A 3 18.63 -5.61 -9.03
N ILE A 4 19.04 -4.73 -8.14
CA ILE A 4 18.18 -4.32 -7.03
C ILE A 4 16.98 -3.55 -7.56
N THR A 5 17.22 -2.62 -8.48
CA THR A 5 16.15 -1.85 -9.08
C THR A 5 15.14 -2.77 -9.77
N ASN A 6 15.61 -3.75 -10.53
CA ASN A 6 14.73 -4.69 -11.22
C ASN A 6 13.92 -5.53 -10.24
N MET A 7 14.57 -5.95 -9.17
CA MET A 7 13.89 -6.74 -8.15
C MET A 7 12.79 -5.94 -7.49
N ILE A 8 13.09 -4.70 -7.12
CA ILE A 8 12.10 -3.84 -6.48
C ILE A 8 10.95 -3.54 -7.43
N SER A 9 11.26 -3.23 -8.68
CA SER A 9 10.21 -2.99 -9.67
C SER A 9 9.28 -4.18 -9.80
N ARG A 10 9.85 -5.37 -9.81
CA ARG A 10 9.04 -6.60 -9.94
C ARG A 10 8.12 -6.76 -8.74
N ALA A 11 8.64 -6.49 -7.54
CA ALA A 11 7.84 -6.57 -6.34
C ALA A 11 6.73 -5.52 -6.34
N ILE A 12 7.05 -4.31 -6.75
CA ILE A 12 6.07 -3.23 -6.84
C ILE A 12 4.96 -3.60 -7.82
N ASP A 13 5.34 -4.14 -8.98
CA ASP A 13 4.34 -4.54 -9.98
C ASP A 13 3.43 -5.63 -9.44
N TYR A 14 4.01 -6.60 -8.75
CA TYR A 14 3.22 -7.66 -8.15
C TYR A 14 2.19 -7.09 -7.15
N ILE A 15 2.67 -6.21 -6.28
CA ILE A 15 1.80 -5.60 -5.28
C ILE A 15 0.72 -4.76 -5.96
N SER A 16 1.08 -4.02 -6.98
CA SER A 16 0.14 -3.18 -7.71
C SER A 16 -1.02 -4.00 -8.28
N GLN A 17 -0.75 -5.21 -8.70
CA GLN A 17 -1.76 -6.05 -9.32
C GLN A 17 -2.54 -6.90 -8.31
N CYS A 18 -1.97 -7.15 -7.14
CA CYS A 18 -2.54 -8.12 -6.21
C CYS A 18 -2.82 -7.57 -4.82
N TYR A 19 -2.75 -6.28 -4.61
CA TYR A 19 -2.89 -5.71 -3.25
C TYR A 19 -4.21 -6.07 -2.59
N MET A 20 -5.25 -6.30 -3.38
CA MET A 20 -6.57 -6.63 -2.83
C MET A 20 -6.65 -8.08 -2.37
N GLU A 21 -5.63 -8.86 -2.62
CA GLU A 21 -5.59 -10.26 -2.24
C GLU A 21 -4.69 -10.45 -1.03
N ASP A 22 -4.66 -11.66 -0.52
CA ASP A 22 -3.82 -12.01 0.62
C ASP A 22 -2.38 -12.21 0.13
N ILE A 23 -1.64 -11.12 0.03
CA ILE A 23 -0.25 -11.19 -0.42
C ILE A 23 0.64 -11.68 0.73
N ARG A 24 1.43 -12.68 0.45
CA ARG A 24 2.42 -13.17 1.39
C ARG A 24 3.79 -12.72 0.96
N ILE A 25 4.60 -12.30 1.94
CA ILE A 25 5.94 -11.82 1.63
C ILE A 25 6.77 -12.91 0.98
N GLY A 26 6.55 -14.16 1.37
CA GLY A 26 7.22 -15.28 0.73
C GLY A 26 6.95 -15.37 -0.76
N ASP A 27 5.74 -15.02 -1.18
CA ASP A 27 5.40 -15.04 -2.60
C ASP A 27 6.13 -13.95 -3.36
N LEU A 28 6.28 -12.78 -2.73
CA LEU A 28 7.06 -11.70 -3.33
C LEU A 28 8.50 -12.10 -3.51
N ALA A 29 9.07 -12.72 -2.48
CA ALA A 29 10.45 -13.17 -2.54
C ALA A 29 10.64 -14.20 -3.64
N LYS A 30 9.70 -15.12 -3.78
CA LYS A 30 9.73 -16.12 -4.84
C LYS A 30 9.72 -15.47 -6.22
N ALA A 31 8.87 -14.47 -6.38
CA ALA A 31 8.79 -13.77 -7.66
C ALA A 31 10.11 -13.09 -8.01
N CYS A 32 10.91 -12.78 -7.00
CA CYS A 32 12.21 -12.15 -7.18
C CYS A 32 13.36 -13.16 -7.14
N HIS A 33 13.04 -14.44 -6.97
CA HIS A 33 14.03 -15.52 -6.97
C HIS A 33 15.06 -15.42 -5.85
N ILE A 34 14.61 -14.97 -4.67
CA ILE A 34 15.50 -14.89 -3.50
C ILE A 34 14.72 -15.36 -2.28
N SER A 35 15.45 -15.54 -1.17
CA SER A 35 14.83 -15.95 0.09
C SER A 35 14.00 -14.81 0.67
N GLU A 36 13.05 -15.17 1.51
CA GLU A 36 12.20 -14.17 2.16
C GLU A 36 13.02 -13.21 3.03
N THR A 37 13.97 -13.76 3.79
CA THR A 37 14.81 -12.93 4.65
C THR A 37 15.59 -11.92 3.83
N HIS A 38 16.17 -12.36 2.74
CA HIS A 38 16.95 -11.48 1.86
C HIS A 38 16.04 -10.44 1.23
N PHE A 39 14.85 -10.85 0.80
CA PHE A 39 13.90 -9.92 0.20
C PHE A 39 13.52 -8.81 1.16
N ARG A 40 13.19 -9.18 2.41
CA ARG A 40 12.80 -8.18 3.40
C ARG A 40 13.90 -7.15 3.62
N ARG A 41 15.13 -7.64 3.72
CA ARG A 41 16.26 -6.75 3.97
C ARG A 41 16.50 -5.79 2.81
N VAL A 42 16.52 -6.32 1.60
CA VAL A 42 16.76 -5.50 0.41
C VAL A 42 15.63 -4.50 0.20
N PHE A 43 14.40 -4.97 0.32
CA PHE A 43 13.25 -4.10 0.12
C PHE A 43 13.27 -2.94 1.13
N THR A 44 13.46 -3.26 2.40
CA THR A 44 13.46 -2.23 3.44
C THR A 44 14.61 -1.24 3.24
N SER A 45 15.77 -1.75 2.87
CA SER A 45 16.91 -0.88 2.65
C SER A 45 16.67 0.08 1.49
N TYR A 46 16.06 -0.40 0.43
CA TYR A 46 15.82 0.42 -0.76
C TYR A 46 14.63 1.36 -0.59
N MET A 47 13.54 0.84 -0.03
CA MET A 47 12.28 1.59 0.04
C MET A 47 12.12 2.38 1.34
N HIS A 48 12.96 2.11 2.34
CA HIS A 48 12.89 2.76 3.65
C HIS A 48 11.58 2.45 4.38
N MET A 49 11.00 1.30 4.06
CA MET A 49 9.82 0.78 4.74
C MET A 49 9.72 -0.71 4.46
N SER A 50 9.04 -1.44 5.33
CA SER A 50 8.92 -2.88 5.14
C SER A 50 7.95 -3.18 3.99
N PRO A 51 8.04 -4.39 3.41
CA PRO A 51 7.08 -4.79 2.39
C PRO A 51 5.63 -4.69 2.85
N LEU A 52 5.35 -5.08 4.09
CA LEU A 52 3.99 -5.00 4.61
C LEU A 52 3.51 -3.55 4.71
N GLU A 53 4.39 -2.67 5.18
CA GLU A 53 4.05 -1.25 5.23
C GLU A 53 3.72 -0.70 3.85
N TYR A 54 4.47 -1.12 2.86
CA TYR A 54 4.22 -0.67 1.50
C TYR A 54 2.88 -1.19 0.99
N ILE A 55 2.60 -2.46 1.21
CA ILE A 55 1.32 -3.05 0.79
C ILE A 55 0.16 -2.29 1.42
N ASN A 56 0.27 -2.00 2.71
CA ASN A 56 -0.80 -1.28 3.39
C ASN A 56 -0.96 0.14 2.88
N LYS A 57 0.14 0.79 2.50
CA LYS A 57 0.05 2.12 1.89
C LYS A 57 -0.69 2.08 0.57
N VAL A 58 -0.42 1.09 -0.24
CA VAL A 58 -1.12 0.92 -1.52
C VAL A 58 -2.61 0.70 -1.28
N ARG A 59 -2.93 -0.15 -0.31
CA ARG A 59 -4.32 -0.43 0.03
C ARG A 59 -5.04 0.83 0.52
N ILE A 60 -4.40 1.61 1.37
CA ILE A 60 -5.02 2.84 1.89
C ILE A 60 -5.15 3.88 0.78
N GLN A 61 -4.15 4.00 -0.08
CA GLN A 61 -4.23 4.92 -1.20
C GLN A 61 -5.43 4.59 -2.09
N THR A 62 -5.63 3.31 -2.37
CA THR A 62 -6.78 2.88 -3.15
C THR A 62 -8.08 3.18 -2.42
N ALA A 63 -8.10 2.97 -1.10
CA ALA A 63 -9.28 3.28 -0.31
C ALA A 63 -9.63 4.75 -0.39
N CYS A 64 -8.63 5.62 -0.37
CA CYS A 64 -8.86 7.06 -0.51
C CYS A 64 -9.52 7.40 -1.84
N GLU A 65 -9.08 6.73 -2.91
CA GLU A 65 -9.71 6.94 -4.22
C GLU A 65 -11.18 6.56 -4.20
N ILE A 66 -11.50 5.42 -3.59
CA ILE A 66 -12.88 4.95 -3.55
C ILE A 66 -13.72 5.83 -2.64
N LEU A 67 -13.17 6.23 -1.50
CA LEU A 67 -13.86 7.15 -0.58
C LEU A 67 -14.24 8.45 -1.27
N LYS A 68 -13.36 8.93 -2.11
CA LYS A 68 -13.53 10.19 -2.81
C LYS A 68 -14.56 10.08 -3.93
N LYS A 69 -14.57 8.95 -4.62
CA LYS A 69 -15.34 8.81 -5.87
C LYS A 69 -16.69 8.12 -5.70
N THR A 70 -16.95 7.48 -4.56
CA THR A 70 -18.18 6.71 -4.38
C THR A 70 -18.79 6.98 -3.03
N ASP A 71 -20.01 6.47 -2.87
CA ASP A 71 -20.72 6.52 -1.59
C ASP A 71 -20.70 5.17 -0.89
N GLU A 72 -19.82 4.27 -1.33
CA GLU A 72 -19.75 2.93 -0.75
C GLU A 72 -19.46 3.00 0.74
N SER A 73 -19.94 2.00 1.45
CA SER A 73 -19.73 1.95 2.91
C SER A 73 -18.26 1.75 3.22
N ILE A 74 -17.86 2.21 4.40
CA ILE A 74 -16.48 2.06 4.86
C ILE A 74 -16.11 0.57 4.90
N ALA A 75 -17.04 -0.28 5.35
CA ALA A 75 -16.79 -1.71 5.44
C ALA A 75 -16.54 -2.33 4.06
N ASP A 76 -17.34 -1.94 3.07
CA ASP A 76 -17.17 -2.46 1.72
C ASP A 76 -15.85 -2.01 1.12
N ILE A 77 -15.47 -0.76 1.36
CA ILE A 77 -14.21 -0.24 0.85
C ILE A 77 -13.04 -0.99 1.46
N ALA A 78 -13.08 -1.23 2.77
CA ALA A 78 -12.03 -1.96 3.44
C ALA A 78 -11.84 -3.34 2.81
N TYR A 79 -12.93 -4.03 2.58
CA TYR A 79 -12.88 -5.37 1.99
C TYR A 79 -12.32 -5.33 0.57
N LYS A 80 -12.79 -4.39 -0.23
CA LYS A 80 -12.31 -4.27 -1.62
C LYS A 80 -10.84 -3.99 -1.71
N CYS A 81 -10.29 -3.29 -0.73
CA CYS A 81 -8.87 -2.92 -0.74
C CYS A 81 -7.98 -4.01 -0.16
N GLY A 82 -8.55 -5.11 0.32
CA GLY A 82 -7.75 -6.24 0.75
C GLY A 82 -7.61 -6.38 2.25
N PHE A 83 -8.34 -5.60 3.03
CA PHE A 83 -8.30 -5.75 4.49
C PHE A 83 -9.30 -6.80 4.93
N THR A 84 -8.87 -7.70 5.80
CA THR A 84 -9.73 -8.78 6.26
C THR A 84 -10.72 -8.35 7.33
N THR A 85 -10.40 -7.29 8.07
CA THR A 85 -11.31 -6.78 9.09
C THR A 85 -11.38 -5.26 9.04
N ASN A 86 -12.50 -4.73 9.49
CA ASN A 86 -12.67 -3.28 9.61
C ASN A 86 -11.70 -2.69 10.63
N SER A 87 -11.43 -3.43 11.70
CA SER A 87 -10.52 -2.94 12.74
C SER A 87 -9.14 -2.68 12.18
N THR A 88 -8.62 -3.62 11.41
CA THR A 88 -7.30 -3.47 10.80
C THR A 88 -7.29 -2.32 9.81
N PHE A 89 -8.35 -2.19 9.03
CA PHE A 89 -8.45 -1.09 8.07
C PHE A 89 -8.45 0.25 8.79
N ASN A 90 -9.31 0.39 9.80
CA ASN A 90 -9.40 1.65 10.52
C ASN A 90 -8.09 2.04 11.19
N ARG A 91 -7.42 1.05 11.79
CA ARG A 91 -6.13 1.31 12.44
C ARG A 91 -5.09 1.79 11.44
N ASN A 92 -4.97 1.10 10.32
CA ASN A 92 -4.00 1.48 9.29
C ASN A 92 -4.35 2.83 8.67
N PHE A 93 -5.63 3.06 8.41
CA PHE A 93 -6.05 4.32 7.83
C PHE A 93 -5.72 5.48 8.75
N ARG A 94 -6.09 5.34 10.03
CA ARG A 94 -5.84 6.40 11.00
C ARG A 94 -4.34 6.65 11.18
N GLN A 95 -3.55 5.59 11.17
CA GLN A 95 -2.11 5.72 11.32
C GLN A 95 -1.49 6.47 10.14
N LEU A 96 -1.95 6.21 8.94
CA LEU A 96 -1.38 6.84 7.75
C LEU A 96 -1.99 8.20 7.44
N MET A 97 -3.27 8.38 7.70
CA MET A 97 -3.97 9.60 7.30
C MET A 97 -4.24 10.56 8.45
N GLY A 98 -4.06 10.12 9.69
CA GLY A 98 -4.26 10.97 10.85
C GLY A 98 -5.69 11.10 11.31
N MET A 99 -6.62 10.43 10.69
CA MET A 99 -8.03 10.49 11.06
C MET A 99 -8.75 9.26 10.53
N SER A 100 -9.98 9.06 10.96
CA SER A 100 -10.74 7.89 10.52
C SER A 100 -11.18 8.04 9.07
N PRO A 101 -11.50 6.92 8.40
CA PRO A 101 -11.99 7.01 7.02
C PRO A 101 -13.24 7.88 6.89
N ALA A 102 -14.15 7.80 7.86
CA ALA A 102 -15.38 8.59 7.81
C ALA A 102 -15.08 10.08 7.91
N GLU A 103 -14.17 10.44 8.81
CA GLU A 103 -13.77 11.83 8.96
C GLU A 103 -13.08 12.34 7.70
N TRP A 104 -12.20 11.53 7.15
CA TRP A 104 -11.44 11.89 5.96
C TRP A 104 -12.38 12.14 4.78
N ARG A 105 -13.39 11.30 4.64
CA ARG A 105 -14.35 11.41 3.54
C ARG A 105 -15.06 12.75 3.56
N LYS A 106 -15.25 13.33 4.74
CA LYS A 106 -15.94 14.59 4.89
C LYS A 106 -15.06 15.81 4.66
N ARG A 107 -13.79 15.60 4.36
CA ARG A 107 -12.83 16.71 4.19
C ARG A 107 -12.20 16.66 2.81
N PRO A 108 -12.96 17.03 1.78
CA PRO A 108 -12.45 16.93 0.41
C PRO A 108 -11.18 17.75 0.17
N GLU A 109 -10.96 18.79 0.95
CA GLU A 109 -9.77 19.62 0.78
C GLU A 109 -8.47 18.86 1.06
N ASN A 110 -8.56 17.72 1.73
CA ASN A 110 -7.37 16.93 2.05
C ASN A 110 -7.01 15.90 0.99
N TYR A 111 -7.88 15.70 0.02
CA TYR A 111 -7.73 14.58 -0.89
C TYR A 111 -6.39 14.57 -1.62
N GLU A 112 -6.12 15.61 -2.35
CA GLU A 112 -4.93 15.66 -3.18
C GLU A 112 -3.65 15.62 -2.36
N GLN A 113 -3.63 16.41 -1.31
CA GLN A 113 -2.46 16.48 -0.45
C GLN A 113 -2.12 15.14 0.15
N GLN A 114 -3.15 14.44 0.63
CA GLN A 114 -2.92 13.14 1.26
C GLN A 114 -2.48 12.09 0.27
N LEU A 115 -3.04 12.11 -0.92
CA LEU A 115 -2.65 11.16 -1.95
C LEU A 115 -1.22 11.37 -2.40
N LEU A 116 -0.78 12.61 -2.48
CA LEU A 116 0.59 12.90 -2.87
C LEU A 116 1.61 12.31 -1.90
N LYS A 117 1.24 12.18 -0.64
CA LYS A 117 2.12 11.57 0.34
C LYS A 117 2.43 10.12 0.04
N PHE A 118 1.59 9.48 -0.76
CA PHE A 118 1.77 8.08 -1.09
C PHE A 118 2.40 7.86 -2.44
N ASP A 119 2.74 8.91 -3.14
CA ASP A 119 3.35 8.80 -4.45
C ASP A 119 4.84 8.54 -4.26
N ILE A 120 5.16 7.31 -3.94
CA ILE A 120 6.50 6.96 -3.49
C ILE A 120 7.42 6.50 -4.60
N HIS A 121 6.92 6.33 -5.80
CA HIS A 121 7.79 5.87 -6.86
C HIS A 121 8.02 6.89 -7.96
N SER A 122 7.48 8.06 -7.80
CA SER A 122 7.58 9.05 -8.87
C SER A 122 8.99 9.63 -8.99
N GLU A 123 9.59 9.97 -7.87
CA GLU A 123 10.88 10.63 -7.90
C GLU A 123 12.06 9.77 -7.59
N GLU A 124 11.81 8.55 -7.21
CA GLU A 124 12.89 7.72 -6.73
C GLU A 124 13.78 7.18 -7.81
N GLY A 125 13.48 7.50 -9.01
CA GLY A 125 14.33 7.09 -10.10
C GLY A 125 14.27 5.60 -10.36
N TRP A 126 13.12 5.05 -10.29
CA TRP A 126 12.95 3.65 -10.61
C TRP A 126 13.53 3.30 -12.00
#